data_16c1bc8cc37c64fcb6499daf6a5aee34
#
_entry.id   16c1bc8cc37c64fcb6499daf6a5aee34
#
_cell.length_a   1.000
_cell.length_b   1.000
_cell.length_c   1.000
_cell.angle_alpha   90.00
_cell.angle_beta   90.00
_cell.angle_gamma   90.00
#
_symmetry.space_group_name_H-M   'P 1'
#
loop_
_entity.id
_entity.type
_entity.pdbx_description
1 polymer ?
#
loop_
_entity_poly.entity_id
_entity_poly.type
_entity_poly.pdbx_seq_one_letter_code
_entity_poly.pdbx_strand_id
1 'polypeptide(L)'
;MRYTSADFGNTKSEFDLEVPKKLIHRELEHTAIAEDFSAQRKHAVFVADLPSRTLSLTIGHLEPGQTTSRHRHSYETIIYVLEGEGYTLVEDQRVEWAAGDAVYIPVWAWHQHSNTSKTNLCRYVACENAPLMQNLGAAVREEFG
;
A
#
# COMPACT_ATOMS: atom_id res chain seq x y z
N MET A 1 16.59 -4.35 5.44
CA MET A 1 16.27 -3.60 6.67
C MET A 1 17.09 -4.15 7.82
N ARG A 2 17.70 -3.28 8.59
CA ARG A 2 18.56 -3.65 9.72
C ARG A 2 18.24 -2.80 10.94
N TYR A 3 17.16 -3.10 11.58
CA TYR A 3 16.96 -2.63 12.94
C TYR A 3 16.72 -3.82 13.84
N THR A 4 17.14 -3.69 15.08
CA THR A 4 16.98 -4.70 16.11
C THR A 4 16.31 -4.06 17.33
N SER A 5 15.84 -4.88 18.26
CA SER A 5 15.27 -4.36 19.50
C SER A 5 16.27 -3.50 20.32
N ALA A 6 17.56 -3.66 20.06
CA ALA A 6 18.60 -2.84 20.69
C ALA A 6 18.65 -1.40 20.15
N ASP A 7 18.04 -1.14 18.98
CA ASP A 7 17.98 0.21 18.39
C ASP A 7 16.89 1.08 19.05
N PHE A 8 16.00 0.48 19.84
CA PHE A 8 15.03 1.24 20.61
C PHE A 8 15.65 1.77 21.88
N GLY A 9 15.59 3.10 22.06
CA GLY A 9 16.10 3.75 23.24
C GLY A 9 15.31 3.36 24.50
N ASN A 10 16.03 3.20 25.61
CA ASN A 10 15.45 2.92 26.92
C ASN A 10 15.21 4.19 27.76
N THR A 11 15.36 5.37 27.17
CA THR A 11 15.06 6.63 27.85
C THR A 11 13.56 6.77 28.06
N LYS A 12 13.18 7.08 29.30
CA LYS A 12 11.81 7.48 29.58
C LYS A 12 11.55 8.80 28.86
N SER A 13 10.80 8.74 27.79
CA SER A 13 10.20 9.91 27.17
C SER A 13 8.81 10.09 27.78
N GLU A 14 8.49 11.29 28.19
CA GLU A 14 7.12 11.65 28.54
C GLU A 14 6.37 11.86 27.22
N PHE A 15 5.52 10.92 26.87
CA PHE A 15 4.59 11.06 25.75
C PHE A 15 3.19 11.32 26.29
N ASP A 16 2.54 12.32 25.74
CA ASP A 16 1.11 12.50 25.97
C ASP A 16 0.34 11.40 25.24
N LEU A 17 -0.31 10.54 26.01
CA LEU A 17 -1.15 9.49 25.46
C LEU A 17 -2.50 10.07 25.09
N GLU A 18 -2.82 10.04 23.81
CA GLU A 18 -4.15 10.32 23.30
C GLU A 18 -4.71 9.06 22.63
N VAL A 19 -5.77 8.49 23.19
CA VAL A 19 -6.45 7.35 22.58
C VAL A 19 -7.63 7.85 21.76
N PRO A 20 -7.59 7.75 20.43
CA PRO A 20 -8.69 8.20 19.59
C PRO A 20 -9.93 7.32 19.79
N LYS A 21 -11.10 7.86 19.52
CA LYS A 21 -12.36 7.11 19.64
C LYS A 21 -12.49 5.97 18.64
N LYS A 22 -11.87 6.12 17.46
CA LYS A 22 -11.93 5.14 16.39
C LYS A 22 -10.62 4.34 16.34
N LEU A 23 -10.67 3.09 16.72
CA LEU A 23 -9.52 2.17 16.70
C LEU A 23 -9.69 1.00 15.73
N ILE A 24 -10.86 0.89 15.10
CA ILE A 24 -11.18 -0.21 14.19
C ILE A 24 -11.97 0.28 12.98
N HIS A 25 -11.67 -0.30 11.83
CA HIS A 25 -12.49 -0.24 10.63
C HIS A 25 -12.91 -1.66 10.29
N ARG A 26 -14.20 -1.97 10.43
CA ARG A 26 -14.73 -3.32 10.20
C ARG A 26 -15.10 -3.50 8.73
N GLU A 27 -14.96 -4.72 8.24
CA GLU A 27 -15.40 -5.13 6.90
C GLU A 27 -14.88 -4.20 5.80
N LEU A 28 -13.58 -3.90 5.86
CA LEU A 28 -12.92 -2.91 5.01
C LEU A 28 -13.25 -3.05 3.52
N GLU A 29 -13.24 -4.27 2.99
CA GLU A 29 -13.51 -4.55 1.58
C GLU A 29 -14.99 -4.42 1.20
N HIS A 30 -15.89 -4.24 2.16
CA HIS A 30 -17.33 -4.08 1.92
C HIS A 30 -17.82 -2.64 2.18
N THR A 31 -17.08 -1.86 2.94
CA THR A 31 -17.53 -0.56 3.46
C THR A 31 -16.73 0.64 2.99
N ALA A 32 -15.56 0.44 2.40
CA ALA A 32 -14.61 1.52 2.12
C ALA A 32 -14.13 1.53 0.67
N ILE A 33 -15.01 1.69 -0.27
CA ILE A 33 -14.61 1.98 -1.65
C ILE A 33 -14.21 3.45 -1.75
N ALA A 34 -12.92 3.71 -1.96
CA ALA A 34 -12.45 5.04 -2.32
C ALA A 34 -12.62 5.21 -3.85
N GLU A 35 -13.77 5.71 -4.29
CA GLU A 35 -14.10 5.83 -5.72
C GLU A 35 -13.07 6.67 -6.49
N ASP A 36 -12.65 7.80 -5.93
CA ASP A 36 -11.64 8.66 -6.55
C ASP A 36 -10.28 7.94 -6.68
N PHE A 37 -9.87 7.23 -5.65
CA PHE A 37 -8.65 6.44 -5.67
C PHE A 37 -8.73 5.28 -6.68
N SER A 38 -9.85 4.60 -6.73
CA SER A 38 -10.07 3.49 -7.66
C SER A 38 -10.04 3.97 -9.12
N ALA A 39 -10.66 5.10 -9.41
CA ALA A 39 -10.66 5.69 -10.75
C ALA A 39 -9.26 6.09 -11.20
N GLN A 40 -8.49 6.77 -10.35
CA GLN A 40 -7.12 7.18 -10.64
C GLN A 40 -6.16 6.01 -10.83
N ARG A 41 -6.32 4.96 -10.03
CA ARG A 41 -5.48 3.77 -10.06
C ARG A 41 -5.92 2.70 -11.04
N LYS A 42 -7.08 2.88 -11.67
CA LYS A 42 -7.69 1.96 -12.65
C LYS A 42 -7.94 0.55 -12.11
N HIS A 43 -8.16 0.42 -10.81
CA HIS A 43 -8.57 -0.83 -10.15
C HIS A 43 -9.27 -0.52 -8.83
N ALA A 44 -9.98 -1.49 -8.27
CA ALA A 44 -10.67 -1.31 -7.00
C ALA A 44 -9.68 -1.16 -5.85
N VAL A 45 -9.85 -0.11 -5.05
CA VAL A 45 -9.03 0.18 -3.87
C VAL A 45 -9.93 0.47 -2.68
N PHE A 46 -9.68 -0.19 -1.57
CA PHE A 46 -10.39 -0.05 -0.31
C PHE A 46 -9.43 0.56 0.71
N VAL A 47 -9.73 1.75 1.20
CA VAL A 47 -8.84 2.49 2.10
C VAL A 47 -9.30 2.33 3.54
N ALA A 48 -8.39 1.93 4.43
CA ALA A 48 -8.66 1.89 5.86
C ALA A 48 -8.79 3.31 6.42
N ASP A 49 -9.99 3.64 6.91
CA ASP A 49 -10.26 4.89 7.59
C ASP A 49 -9.96 4.75 9.07
N LEU A 50 -8.70 4.98 9.44
CA LEU A 50 -8.17 4.94 10.79
C LEU A 50 -7.31 6.18 11.07
N PRO A 51 -7.22 6.64 12.32
CA PRO A 51 -6.56 7.90 12.66
C PRO A 51 -5.03 7.77 12.74
N SER A 52 -4.42 7.02 11.83
CA SER A 52 -2.97 6.93 11.72
C SER A 52 -2.41 8.20 11.04
N ARG A 53 -1.34 8.74 11.60
CA ARG A 53 -0.67 9.94 11.08
C ARG A 53 0.54 9.63 10.20
N THR A 54 1.01 8.40 10.23
CA THR A 54 2.26 8.01 9.56
C THR A 54 2.10 6.89 8.55
N LEU A 55 1.12 6.00 8.77
CA LEU A 55 0.89 4.82 7.95
C LEU A 55 -0.52 4.82 7.37
N SER A 56 -0.63 4.36 6.14
CA SER A 56 -1.90 3.99 5.53
C SER A 56 -1.92 2.50 5.22
N LEU A 57 -3.12 1.94 5.20
CA LEU A 57 -3.37 0.59 4.75
C LEU A 57 -4.50 0.63 3.73
N THR A 58 -4.26 0.02 2.59
CA THR A 58 -5.27 -0.17 1.54
C THR A 58 -5.32 -1.63 1.13
N ILE A 59 -6.46 -2.05 0.59
CA ILE A 59 -6.59 -3.33 -0.08
C ILE A 59 -6.90 -3.05 -1.55
N GLY A 60 -6.11 -3.63 -2.44
CA GLY A 60 -6.33 -3.58 -3.87
C GLY A 60 -6.91 -4.88 -4.40
N HIS A 61 -7.86 -4.78 -5.32
CA HIS A 61 -8.38 -5.88 -6.09
C HIS A 61 -7.98 -5.73 -7.54
N LEU A 62 -7.45 -6.78 -8.14
CA LEU A 62 -7.20 -6.88 -9.58
C LEU A 62 -8.04 -8.00 -10.16
N GLU A 63 -8.92 -7.64 -11.08
CA GLU A 63 -9.67 -8.61 -11.87
C GLU A 63 -8.73 -9.47 -12.73
N PRO A 64 -9.17 -10.64 -13.21
CA PRO A 64 -8.38 -11.47 -14.12
C PRO A 64 -7.82 -10.64 -15.29
N GLY A 65 -6.51 -10.70 -15.50
CA GLY A 65 -5.81 -9.99 -16.57
C GLY A 65 -5.68 -8.48 -16.39
N GLN A 66 -6.16 -7.91 -15.27
CA GLN A 66 -6.10 -6.49 -15.03
C GLN A 66 -4.68 -6.04 -14.66
N THR A 67 -4.29 -4.87 -15.15
CA THR A 67 -3.04 -4.17 -14.83
C THR A 67 -3.36 -2.78 -14.31
N THR A 68 -2.69 -2.36 -13.24
CA THR A 68 -2.86 -1.00 -12.68
C THR A 68 -2.22 0.06 -13.57
N SER A 69 -2.51 1.33 -13.31
CA SER A 69 -1.73 2.41 -13.89
C SER A 69 -0.26 2.30 -13.47
N ARG A 70 0.65 2.67 -14.37
CA ARG A 70 2.07 2.80 -14.04
C ARG A 70 2.31 4.17 -13.42
N HIS A 71 2.89 4.20 -12.23
CA HIS A 71 3.10 5.43 -11.46
C HIS A 71 4.33 5.32 -10.57
N ARG A 72 4.71 6.45 -9.99
CA ARG A 72 5.74 6.54 -8.95
C ARG A 72 5.35 7.54 -7.88
N HIS A 73 5.93 7.41 -6.71
CA HIS A 73 5.66 8.32 -5.60
C HIS A 73 6.83 8.43 -4.62
N SER A 74 6.85 9.51 -3.84
CA SER A 74 7.91 9.83 -2.89
C SER A 74 7.84 9.06 -1.57
N TYR A 75 6.85 8.22 -1.37
CA TYR A 75 6.69 7.35 -0.21
C TYR A 75 6.96 5.89 -0.56
N GLU A 76 7.22 5.10 0.46
CA GLU A 76 7.46 3.66 0.34
C GLU A 76 6.16 2.88 0.38
N THR A 77 6.15 1.74 -0.28
CA THR A 77 5.06 0.77 -0.23
C THR A 77 5.60 -0.62 -0.01
N ILE A 78 4.97 -1.36 0.87
CA ILE A 78 5.10 -2.82 0.95
C ILE A 78 3.72 -3.39 0.65
N ILE A 79 3.63 -4.25 -0.35
CA ILE A 79 2.42 -5.02 -0.58
C ILE A 79 2.56 -6.43 -0.01
N TYR A 80 1.48 -6.98 0.51
CA TYR A 80 1.36 -8.37 0.91
C TYR A 80 0.19 -9.00 0.15
N VAL A 81 0.47 -10.06 -0.60
CA VAL A 81 -0.52 -10.72 -1.45
C VAL A 81 -1.38 -11.66 -0.60
N LEU A 82 -2.68 -11.37 -0.54
CA LEU A 82 -3.66 -12.19 0.18
C LEU A 82 -4.18 -13.35 -0.66
N GLU A 83 -4.35 -13.12 -1.96
CA GLU A 83 -4.98 -14.06 -2.88
C GLU A 83 -4.50 -13.83 -4.30
N GLY A 84 -4.31 -14.92 -5.05
CA GLY A 84 -3.96 -14.87 -6.45
C GLY A 84 -2.46 -14.87 -6.73
N GLU A 85 -2.13 -14.61 -7.99
CA GLU A 85 -0.77 -14.57 -8.52
C GLU A 85 -0.64 -13.49 -9.59
N GLY A 86 0.55 -12.96 -9.74
CA GLY A 86 0.81 -11.93 -10.72
C GLY A 86 2.26 -11.45 -10.68
N TYR A 87 2.47 -10.23 -11.10
CA TYR A 87 3.78 -9.59 -11.00
C TYR A 87 3.65 -8.08 -10.74
N THR A 88 4.71 -7.53 -10.22
CA THR A 88 4.93 -6.09 -10.15
C THR A 88 6.12 -5.75 -11.04
N LEU A 89 5.92 -4.80 -11.94
CA LEU A 89 7.03 -4.22 -12.68
C LEU A 89 7.58 -3.07 -11.83
N VAL A 90 8.84 -3.14 -11.42
CA VAL A 90 9.55 -2.08 -10.70
C VAL A 90 10.70 -1.62 -11.59
N GLU A 91 10.61 -0.42 -12.15
CA GLU A 91 11.42 0.03 -13.28
C GLU A 91 11.37 -1.00 -14.41
N ASP A 92 12.49 -1.62 -14.74
CA ASP A 92 12.58 -2.68 -15.76
C ASP A 92 12.56 -4.10 -15.17
N GLN A 93 12.47 -4.20 -13.85
CA GLN A 93 12.50 -5.48 -13.17
C GLN A 93 11.09 -6.03 -12.97
N ARG A 94 10.83 -7.21 -13.50
CA ARG A 94 9.61 -7.97 -13.25
C ARG A 94 9.77 -8.83 -12.00
N VAL A 95 8.96 -8.55 -10.98
CA VAL A 95 8.92 -9.30 -9.71
C VAL A 95 7.65 -10.12 -9.68
N GLU A 96 7.75 -11.41 -9.85
CA GLU A 96 6.60 -12.33 -9.78
C GLU A 96 6.26 -12.64 -8.32
N TRP A 97 4.97 -12.77 -8.04
CA TRP A 97 4.46 -13.03 -6.70
C TRP A 97 3.19 -13.89 -6.73
N ALA A 98 2.95 -14.55 -5.60
CA ALA A 98 1.73 -15.31 -5.32
C ALA A 98 1.26 -15.01 -3.89
N ALA A 99 0.09 -15.53 -3.54
CA ALA A 99 -0.46 -15.40 -2.18
C ALA A 99 0.57 -15.82 -1.12
N GLY A 100 0.77 -14.97 -0.12
CA GLY A 100 1.77 -15.13 0.94
C GLY A 100 3.09 -14.38 0.73
N ASP A 101 3.29 -13.79 -0.46
CA ASP A 101 4.50 -13.02 -0.76
C ASP A 101 4.35 -11.54 -0.37
N ALA A 102 5.46 -10.94 0.03
CA ALA A 102 5.57 -9.50 0.25
C ALA A 102 6.51 -8.88 -0.77
N VAL A 103 6.12 -7.75 -1.34
CA VAL A 103 6.88 -7.03 -2.36
C VAL A 103 7.15 -5.61 -1.91
N TYR A 104 8.40 -5.19 -2.01
CA TYR A 104 8.81 -3.82 -1.70
C TYR A 104 8.81 -2.95 -2.96
N ILE A 105 8.20 -1.78 -2.85
CA ILE A 105 8.20 -0.75 -3.88
C ILE A 105 9.06 0.40 -3.38
N PRO A 106 10.25 0.61 -3.98
CA PRO A 106 11.15 1.69 -3.58
C PRO A 106 10.57 3.09 -3.83
N VAL A 107 11.03 4.04 -3.04
CA VAL A 107 10.76 5.47 -3.27
C VAL A 107 11.14 5.84 -4.70
N TRP A 108 10.21 6.50 -5.39
CA TRP A 108 10.37 7.08 -6.73
C TRP A 108 10.60 6.11 -7.88
N ALA A 109 10.50 4.79 -7.65
CA ALA A 109 10.54 3.80 -8.71
C ALA A 109 9.21 3.74 -9.48
N TRP A 110 9.27 3.76 -10.80
CA TRP A 110 8.10 3.47 -11.64
C TRP A 110 7.63 2.04 -11.40
N HIS A 111 6.34 1.88 -11.12
CA HIS A 111 5.80 0.55 -10.86
C HIS A 111 4.35 0.41 -11.33
N GLN A 112 3.97 -0.84 -11.55
CA GLN A 112 2.59 -1.27 -11.81
C GLN A 112 2.41 -2.73 -11.45
N HIS A 113 1.18 -3.10 -11.11
CA HIS A 113 0.82 -4.46 -10.71
C HIS A 113 -0.06 -5.11 -11.77
N SER A 114 0.15 -6.40 -12.03
CA SER A 114 -0.64 -7.16 -13.00
C SER A 114 -1.09 -8.48 -12.44
N ASN A 115 -2.36 -8.79 -12.61
CA ASN A 115 -2.91 -10.11 -12.36
C ASN A 115 -2.72 -10.97 -13.62
N THR A 116 -1.94 -12.05 -13.51
CA THR A 116 -1.64 -12.94 -14.62
C THR A 116 -2.67 -14.05 -14.81
N SER A 117 -3.55 -14.26 -13.84
CA SER A 117 -4.64 -15.22 -13.95
C SER A 117 -5.67 -14.76 -14.97
N LYS A 118 -6.25 -15.72 -15.70
CA LYS A 118 -7.36 -15.48 -16.61
C LYS A 118 -8.73 -15.65 -15.93
N THR A 119 -8.74 -16.20 -14.72
CA THR A 119 -9.98 -16.62 -14.06
C THR A 119 -10.11 -16.15 -12.62
N ASN A 120 -8.99 -15.89 -11.93
CA ASN A 120 -8.97 -15.63 -10.50
C ASN A 120 -8.68 -14.17 -10.18
N LEU A 121 -9.38 -13.66 -9.18
CA LEU A 121 -9.12 -12.35 -8.58
C LEU A 121 -7.78 -12.36 -7.84
N CYS A 122 -7.04 -11.26 -7.89
CA CYS A 122 -5.96 -10.96 -6.96
C CYS A 122 -6.42 -9.96 -5.90
N ARG A 123 -6.01 -10.21 -4.67
CA ARG A 123 -6.18 -9.29 -3.54
C ARG A 123 -4.85 -9.08 -2.84
N TYR A 124 -4.52 -7.86 -2.55
CA TYR A 124 -3.30 -7.51 -1.81
C TYR A 124 -3.53 -6.37 -0.83
N VAL A 125 -2.76 -6.36 0.24
CA VAL A 125 -2.67 -5.25 1.18
C VAL A 125 -1.49 -4.37 0.77
N ALA A 126 -1.67 -3.06 0.75
CA ALA A 126 -0.60 -2.10 0.62
C ALA A 126 -0.46 -1.30 1.92
N CYS A 127 0.74 -1.33 2.49
CA CYS A 127 1.13 -0.49 3.61
C CYS A 127 2.08 0.59 3.11
N GLU A 128 1.76 1.84 3.39
CA GLU A 128 2.50 2.99 2.86
C GLU A 128 2.73 4.04 3.95
N ASN A 129 3.88 4.71 3.90
CA ASN A 129 4.14 5.88 4.78
C ASN A 129 3.68 7.19 4.14
N ALA A 130 2.73 7.13 3.21
CA ALA A 130 2.16 8.30 2.54
C ALA A 130 1.65 9.39 3.51
N PRO A 131 0.92 9.06 4.60
CA PRO A 131 0.49 10.07 5.55
C PRO A 131 1.64 10.82 6.22
N LEU A 132 2.74 10.14 6.54
CA LEU A 132 3.94 10.79 7.07
C LEU A 132 4.49 11.81 6.08
N MET A 133 4.63 11.41 4.81
CA MET A 133 5.14 12.29 3.76
C MET A 133 4.20 13.47 3.49
N GLN A 134 2.89 13.24 3.55
CA GLN A 134 1.90 14.33 3.46
C GLN A 134 2.05 15.33 4.60
N ASN A 135 2.19 14.87 5.84
CA ASN A 135 2.38 15.72 7.00
C ASN A 135 3.68 16.54 6.94
N LEU A 136 4.70 16.00 6.28
CA LEU A 136 5.98 16.69 6.05
C LEU A 136 5.95 17.62 4.82
N GLY A 137 4.84 17.65 4.07
CA GLY A 137 4.75 18.41 2.83
C GLY A 137 5.61 17.84 1.68
N ALA A 138 5.95 16.55 1.75
CA ALA A 138 6.87 15.88 0.83
C ALA A 138 6.22 14.75 0.01
N ALA A 139 4.90 14.59 0.08
CA ALA A 139 4.20 13.58 -0.71
C ALA A 139 4.04 14.06 -2.16
N VAL A 140 4.63 13.32 -3.07
CA VAL A 140 4.55 13.56 -4.52
C VAL A 140 4.17 12.26 -5.21
N ARG A 141 3.33 12.35 -6.23
CA ARG A 141 2.92 11.23 -7.08
C ARG A 141 2.89 11.68 -8.54
N GLU A 142 3.37 10.82 -9.41
CA GLU A 142 3.32 11.00 -10.87
C GLU A 142 2.72 9.76 -11.54
N GLU A 143 1.92 9.99 -12.57
CA GLU A 143 1.43 8.94 -13.48
C GLU A 143 2.33 8.91 -14.72
N PHE A 144 2.58 7.71 -15.23
CA PHE A 144 3.36 7.50 -16.45
C PHE A 144 2.51 7.83 -17.69
N GLY A 145 3.07 8.61 -18.54
CA GLY A 145 2.41 9.03 -19.78
C GLY A 145 1.80 10.37 -19.67
#